data_455b55299389e6a7ef8b90d0c633a0cc
#
_entry.id   455b55299389e6a7ef8b90d0c633a0cc
#
_cell.length_a   1.000
_cell.length_b   1.000
_cell.length_c   1.000
_cell.angle_alpha   90.00
_cell.angle_beta   90.00
_cell.angle_gamma   90.00
#
_symmetry.space_group_name_H-M   'P 1'
#
loop_
_entity.id
_entity.type
_entity.pdbx_description
1 polymer ?
#
loop_
_entity_poly.entity_id
_entity_poly.type
_entity_poly.pdbx_seq_one_letter_code
_entity_poly.pdbx_strand_id
1 'polypeptide(L)'
;MHILKFRRFSLPESQVTPEALVFNRRQAMAVGAGMLAASPALAQQAGLPPAMRNTRYVPGRAITAEREVTTYNNFYEFGSHKTISAAAQRMPQRPWTVRVEGMVENPRNYGIEDLLARMPLEERVYRLRCVEAWAMVVPWTGFPLSALLAEVKPLSSARYVVFQTATLPSVMPGLRQSWYPWPYTEGCTIAEAANELSFMVVGAYGKLLPPQNGGPIRFHQPWKYGFKAGKSIVTIRLTDQRPVSFWEKIQSQEYGFWANVNPAVPHPRWSQAQERMLGTGETVPTLLFNGYGEFVADLYTNLQRERLWA
;
A
#
# COMPACT_ATOMS: atom_id res chain seq x y z
N MET A 1 43.01 -60.20 38.63
CA MET A 1 43.30 -58.77 38.93
C MET A 1 43.42 -58.03 37.62
N HIS A 2 42.39 -57.30 37.19
CA HIS A 2 42.40 -56.49 35.92
C HIS A 2 43.00 -55.14 36.25
N ILE A 3 44.18 -54.85 35.70
CA ILE A 3 44.81 -53.53 35.79
C ILE A 3 44.19 -52.65 34.73
N LEU A 4 43.29 -51.76 35.14
CA LEU A 4 42.75 -50.68 34.23
C LEU A 4 43.86 -49.63 34.01
N LYS A 5 44.50 -49.63 32.84
CA LYS A 5 45.37 -48.56 32.37
C LYS A 5 44.53 -47.35 31.95
N PHE A 6 44.46 -46.31 32.77
CA PHE A 6 43.89 -45.04 32.37
C PHE A 6 44.73 -44.44 31.25
N ARG A 7 44.14 -44.25 30.12
CA ARG A 7 44.77 -43.50 29.02
C ARG A 7 44.65 -41.98 29.30
N ARG A 8 45.64 -41.22 28.89
CA ARG A 8 45.75 -39.75 29.12
C ARG A 8 44.55 -38.93 28.61
N PHE A 9 43.58 -39.55 27.93
CA PHE A 9 42.40 -38.93 27.30
C PHE A 9 41.09 -39.54 27.84
N SER A 10 41.07 -40.29 28.93
CA SER A 10 39.84 -40.81 29.53
C SER A 10 39.20 -39.73 30.38
N LEU A 11 37.95 -39.34 30.06
CA LEU A 11 37.14 -38.48 30.89
C LEU A 11 36.33 -39.33 31.88
N PRO A 12 36.08 -38.85 33.13
CA PRO A 12 35.11 -39.47 34.01
C PRO A 12 33.73 -39.54 33.37
N GLU A 13 32.97 -40.61 33.64
CA GLU A 13 31.63 -40.82 33.05
C GLU A 13 30.65 -39.66 33.34
N SER A 14 30.84 -38.98 34.48
CA SER A 14 30.10 -37.77 34.86
C SER A 14 30.35 -36.54 33.96
N GLN A 15 31.38 -36.57 33.13
CA GLN A 15 31.73 -35.51 32.17
C GLN A 15 31.42 -35.90 30.72
N VAL A 16 30.86 -37.08 30.49
CA VAL A 16 30.47 -37.58 29.18
C VAL A 16 29.00 -37.18 28.94
N THR A 17 28.72 -36.48 27.86
CA THR A 17 27.36 -36.15 27.48
C THR A 17 26.56 -37.44 27.22
N PRO A 18 25.41 -37.65 27.90
CA PRO A 18 24.57 -38.83 27.67
C PRO A 18 24.23 -39.01 26.19
N GLU A 19 24.28 -40.24 25.71
CA GLU A 19 24.02 -40.58 24.29
C GLU A 19 22.65 -40.06 23.80
N ALA A 20 21.65 -40.01 24.68
CA ALA A 20 20.33 -39.47 24.41
C ALA A 20 20.31 -37.97 24.07
N LEU A 21 21.37 -37.22 24.41
CA LEU A 21 21.52 -35.78 24.12
C LEU A 21 22.41 -35.52 22.90
N VAL A 22 22.96 -36.56 22.27
CA VAL A 22 23.79 -36.45 21.06
C VAL A 22 22.94 -36.64 19.83
N PHE A 23 22.67 -35.55 19.14
CA PHE A 23 21.96 -35.58 17.84
C PHE A 23 22.83 -36.28 16.79
N ASN A 24 22.34 -37.34 16.17
CA ASN A 24 23.00 -37.93 15.01
C ASN A 24 22.75 -37.06 13.75
N ARG A 25 23.58 -37.27 12.69
CA ARG A 25 23.45 -36.49 11.42
C ARG A 25 22.04 -36.53 10.79
N ARG A 26 21.31 -37.65 10.95
CA ARG A 26 19.93 -37.77 10.42
C ARG A 26 18.95 -36.91 11.22
N GLN A 27 19.10 -36.84 12.54
CA GLN A 27 18.28 -35.99 13.40
C GLN A 27 18.60 -34.50 13.17
N ALA A 28 19.88 -34.15 12.99
CA ALA A 28 20.27 -32.79 12.64
C ALA A 28 19.73 -32.36 11.25
N MET A 29 19.72 -33.28 10.26
CA MET A 29 19.10 -33.02 8.94
C MET A 29 17.57 -32.97 9.03
N ALA A 30 16.93 -33.76 9.86
CA ALA A 30 15.48 -33.71 10.06
C ALA A 30 15.05 -32.43 10.75
N VAL A 31 15.80 -31.90 11.71
CA VAL A 31 15.57 -30.59 12.34
C VAL A 31 15.82 -29.46 11.34
N GLY A 32 16.89 -29.53 10.53
CA GLY A 32 17.17 -28.57 9.46
C GLY A 32 16.13 -28.59 8.35
N ALA A 33 15.66 -29.76 7.92
CA ALA A 33 14.60 -29.91 6.94
C ALA A 33 13.22 -29.46 7.49
N GLY A 34 12.96 -29.69 8.78
CA GLY A 34 11.77 -29.21 9.47
C GLY A 34 11.72 -27.68 9.57
N MET A 35 12.87 -27.01 9.78
CA MET A 35 12.96 -25.55 9.78
C MET A 35 12.84 -24.94 8.37
N LEU A 36 13.27 -25.66 7.33
CA LEU A 36 13.11 -25.21 5.94
C LEU A 36 11.70 -25.47 5.38
N ALA A 37 10.97 -26.47 5.90
CA ALA A 37 9.60 -26.78 5.50
C ALA A 37 8.52 -26.01 6.29
N ALA A 38 8.89 -25.35 7.39
CA ALA A 38 7.97 -24.62 8.28
C ALA A 38 7.73 -23.17 7.86
N SER A 39 7.69 -22.87 6.55
CA SER A 39 7.70 -21.46 6.23
C SER A 39 6.62 -20.84 5.33
N PRO A 40 5.85 -21.48 4.48
CA PRO A 40 4.76 -20.74 3.86
C PRO A 40 3.53 -20.57 4.76
N ALA A 41 3.27 -21.49 5.69
CA ALA A 41 2.07 -21.43 6.54
C ALA A 41 2.20 -20.45 7.72
N LEU A 42 3.40 -20.25 8.26
CA LEU A 42 3.64 -19.27 9.34
C LEU A 42 3.73 -17.83 8.81
N ALA A 43 4.23 -17.62 7.59
CA ALA A 43 4.20 -16.31 6.94
C ALA A 43 2.77 -15.84 6.65
N GLN A 44 1.83 -16.76 6.44
CA GLN A 44 0.43 -16.46 6.17
C GLN A 44 -0.34 -15.98 7.40
N GLN A 45 0.18 -16.17 8.61
CA GLN A 45 -0.40 -15.73 9.89
C GLN A 45 0.29 -14.50 10.50
N ALA A 46 1.34 -13.97 9.88
CA ALA A 46 1.94 -12.75 10.37
C ALA A 46 0.93 -11.59 10.30
N GLY A 47 0.47 -11.14 11.45
CA GLY A 47 -0.38 -9.96 11.58
C GLY A 47 0.34 -8.69 11.12
N LEU A 48 -0.36 -7.57 11.14
CA LEU A 48 0.26 -6.28 10.90
C LEU A 48 1.27 -6.00 12.02
N PRO A 49 2.54 -5.66 11.71
CA PRO A 49 3.49 -5.25 12.75
C PRO A 49 2.98 -4.03 13.52
N PRO A 50 3.31 -3.89 14.81
CA PRO A 50 2.96 -2.72 15.60
C PRO A 50 3.44 -1.44 14.92
N ALA A 51 2.57 -0.43 14.87
CA ALA A 51 2.86 0.87 14.28
C ALA A 51 2.38 1.98 15.23
N MET A 52 3.26 2.91 15.55
CA MET A 52 2.90 4.05 16.39
C MET A 52 2.05 5.04 15.58
N ARG A 53 1.04 5.64 16.23
CA ARG A 53 0.25 6.70 15.61
C ARG A 53 1.08 7.98 15.50
N ASN A 54 1.21 8.48 14.27
CA ASN A 54 1.76 9.78 14.00
C ASN A 54 0.66 10.85 14.22
N THR A 55 0.81 11.64 15.28
CA THR A 55 -0.17 12.65 15.70
C THR A 55 -0.02 13.99 14.98
N ARG A 56 0.98 14.14 14.12
CA ARG A 56 1.19 15.36 13.33
C ARG A 56 0.05 15.63 12.35
N TYR A 57 -0.58 14.58 11.83
CA TYR A 57 -1.62 14.70 10.81
C TYR A 57 -3.00 14.56 11.47
N VAL A 58 -3.58 15.68 11.84
CA VAL A 58 -4.89 15.72 12.50
C VAL A 58 -6.00 15.95 11.46
N PRO A 59 -6.92 15.00 11.26
CA PRO A 59 -7.94 15.15 10.23
C PRO A 59 -9.01 16.19 10.57
N GLY A 60 -9.13 16.61 11.82
CA GLY A 60 -10.18 17.56 12.30
C GLY A 60 -11.62 17.04 12.16
N ARG A 61 -11.78 15.72 11.97
CA ARG A 61 -13.07 15.02 11.84
C ARG A 61 -12.98 13.65 12.51
N ALA A 62 -14.12 13.12 12.93
CA ALA A 62 -14.19 11.78 13.52
C ALA A 62 -13.78 10.68 12.53
N ILE A 63 -13.13 9.64 13.05
CA ILE A 63 -12.79 8.45 12.28
C ILE A 63 -14.10 7.76 11.83
N THR A 64 -14.20 7.45 10.55
CA THR A 64 -15.31 6.69 9.98
C THR A 64 -15.29 5.25 10.53
N ALA A 65 -16.43 4.68 10.84
CA ALA A 65 -16.52 3.31 11.34
C ALA A 65 -15.92 2.32 10.32
N GLU A 66 -15.17 1.34 10.80
CA GLU A 66 -14.49 0.33 9.98
C GLU A 66 -15.44 -0.35 8.99
N ARG A 67 -16.64 -0.70 9.43
CA ARG A 67 -17.67 -1.32 8.60
C ARG A 67 -17.94 -0.50 7.35
N GLU A 68 -18.13 0.81 7.47
CA GLU A 68 -18.44 1.69 6.35
C GLU A 68 -17.28 1.75 5.34
N VAL A 69 -16.05 1.82 5.85
CA VAL A 69 -14.84 1.86 5.02
C VAL A 69 -14.60 0.54 4.28
N THR A 70 -14.97 -0.59 4.88
CA THR A 70 -14.70 -1.92 4.31
C THR A 70 -15.84 -2.48 3.46
N THR A 71 -17.01 -1.83 3.44
CA THR A 71 -18.18 -2.30 2.66
C THR A 71 -18.60 -1.34 1.54
N TYR A 72 -18.05 -0.13 1.51
CA TYR A 72 -18.34 0.88 0.47
C TYR A 72 -17.06 1.23 -0.29
N ASN A 73 -16.81 0.57 -1.43
CA ASN A 73 -15.53 0.60 -2.10
C ASN A 73 -15.65 0.87 -3.60
N ASN A 74 -14.75 1.66 -4.15
CA ASN A 74 -14.48 1.77 -5.57
C ASN A 74 -13.27 0.91 -5.94
N PHE A 75 -13.50 -0.22 -6.62
CA PHE A 75 -12.44 -1.08 -7.12
C PHE A 75 -12.92 -1.72 -8.42
N TYR A 76 -12.70 -1.01 -9.52
CA TYR A 76 -13.29 -1.30 -10.83
C TYR A 76 -12.92 -2.66 -11.40
N GLU A 77 -11.76 -3.18 -11.04
CA GLU A 77 -11.35 -4.55 -11.38
C GLU A 77 -12.30 -5.61 -10.83
N PHE A 78 -13.05 -5.28 -9.75
CA PHE A 78 -14.10 -6.15 -9.20
C PHE A 78 -15.51 -5.75 -9.65
N GLY A 79 -15.72 -4.51 -10.06
CA GLY A 79 -17.02 -4.00 -10.52
C GLY A 79 -17.15 -2.50 -10.38
N SER A 80 -18.09 -1.89 -11.12
CA SER A 80 -18.36 -0.46 -11.10
C SER A 80 -19.29 0.00 -9.96
N HIS A 81 -19.80 -0.95 -9.14
CA HIS A 81 -20.65 -0.68 -7.97
C HIS A 81 -19.84 -0.65 -6.67
N LYS A 82 -20.44 -0.15 -5.58
CA LYS A 82 -19.76 0.04 -4.30
C LYS A 82 -19.66 -1.22 -3.43
N THR A 83 -20.46 -2.26 -3.72
CA THR A 83 -20.60 -3.47 -2.91
C THR A 83 -19.71 -4.62 -3.38
N ILE A 84 -18.45 -4.29 -3.77
CA ILE A 84 -17.50 -5.27 -4.33
C ILE A 84 -16.77 -6.10 -3.26
N SER A 85 -16.96 -5.81 -1.98
CA SER A 85 -16.16 -6.38 -0.91
C SER A 85 -16.20 -7.92 -0.88
N ALA A 86 -17.37 -8.53 -1.09
CA ALA A 86 -17.51 -9.99 -1.11
C ALA A 86 -16.73 -10.64 -2.27
N ALA A 87 -16.77 -10.03 -3.47
CA ALA A 87 -15.99 -10.50 -4.63
C ALA A 87 -14.49 -10.38 -4.40
N ALA A 88 -14.07 -9.30 -3.76
CA ALA A 88 -12.66 -9.02 -3.48
C ALA A 88 -12.01 -10.01 -2.50
N GLN A 89 -12.80 -10.68 -1.62
CA GLN A 89 -12.24 -11.66 -0.67
C GLN A 89 -11.52 -12.84 -1.34
N ARG A 90 -11.79 -13.09 -2.61
CA ARG A 90 -11.10 -14.16 -3.36
C ARG A 90 -9.71 -13.76 -3.86
N MET A 91 -9.33 -12.48 -3.72
CA MET A 91 -8.02 -12.02 -4.18
C MET A 91 -6.92 -12.50 -3.22
N PRO A 92 -5.90 -13.22 -3.73
CA PRO A 92 -4.77 -13.62 -2.91
C PRO A 92 -4.01 -12.39 -2.43
N GLN A 93 -3.71 -12.36 -1.13
CA GLN A 93 -2.92 -11.30 -0.51
C GLN A 93 -1.47 -11.74 -0.30
N ARG A 94 -1.21 -13.04 -0.33
CA ARG A 94 0.10 -13.67 -0.14
C ARG A 94 0.23 -14.94 -0.98
N PRO A 95 1.43 -15.21 -1.54
CA PRO A 95 2.55 -14.28 -1.62
C PRO A 95 2.23 -13.08 -2.50
N TRP A 96 2.80 -11.90 -2.19
CA TRP A 96 2.63 -10.68 -2.99
C TRP A 96 3.96 -10.01 -3.24
N THR A 97 4.21 -9.63 -4.48
CA THR A 97 5.46 -8.97 -4.88
C THR A 97 5.16 -7.62 -5.54
N VAL A 98 5.89 -6.61 -5.11
CA VAL A 98 5.91 -5.28 -5.73
C VAL A 98 7.23 -5.11 -6.45
N ARG A 99 7.19 -4.96 -7.78
CA ARG A 99 8.36 -4.67 -8.59
C ARG A 99 8.60 -3.17 -8.64
N VAL A 100 9.78 -2.73 -8.22
CA VAL A 100 10.24 -1.35 -8.39
C VAL A 100 11.28 -1.31 -9.49
N GLU A 101 11.03 -0.52 -10.53
CA GLU A 101 11.80 -0.52 -11.77
C GLU A 101 11.89 0.86 -12.44
N GLY A 102 12.55 0.92 -13.59
CA GLY A 102 12.70 2.13 -14.42
C GLY A 102 13.89 2.96 -14.00
N MET A 103 13.71 4.27 -13.88
CA MET A 103 14.80 5.23 -13.63
C MET A 103 15.22 5.26 -12.16
N VAL A 104 15.79 4.17 -11.67
CA VAL A 104 16.32 3.97 -10.31
C VAL A 104 17.70 3.33 -10.37
N GLU A 105 18.56 3.59 -9.38
CA GLU A 105 19.85 2.92 -9.25
C GLU A 105 19.70 1.47 -8.81
N ASN A 106 18.73 1.19 -7.95
CA ASN A 106 18.53 -0.11 -7.32
C ASN A 106 17.15 -0.71 -7.67
N PRO A 107 16.90 -1.18 -8.91
CA PRO A 107 15.66 -1.86 -9.24
C PRO A 107 15.54 -3.16 -8.43
N ARG A 108 14.35 -3.44 -7.91
CA ARG A 108 14.16 -4.58 -7.00
C ARG A 108 12.72 -5.08 -6.97
N ASN A 109 12.58 -6.38 -6.74
CA ASN A 109 11.32 -7.00 -6.35
C ASN A 109 11.26 -7.11 -4.82
N TYR A 110 10.20 -6.55 -4.23
CA TYR A 110 9.95 -6.61 -2.79
C TYR A 110 8.79 -7.57 -2.52
N GLY A 111 8.99 -8.60 -1.71
CA GLY A 111 7.89 -9.29 -1.07
C GLY A 111 7.14 -8.35 -0.12
N ILE A 112 5.85 -8.55 0.09
CA ILE A 112 5.09 -7.71 1.04
C ILE A 112 5.67 -7.83 2.46
N GLU A 113 6.16 -8.99 2.84
CA GLU A 113 6.82 -9.24 4.12
C GLU A 113 8.14 -8.45 4.24
N ASP A 114 8.90 -8.33 3.14
CA ASP A 114 10.12 -7.52 3.11
C ASP A 114 9.80 -6.04 3.38
N LEU A 115 8.73 -5.53 2.75
CA LEU A 115 8.29 -4.14 2.97
C LEU A 115 7.83 -3.93 4.42
N LEU A 116 7.05 -4.86 4.97
CA LEU A 116 6.59 -4.78 6.35
C LEU A 116 7.75 -4.83 7.38
N ALA A 117 8.81 -5.56 7.08
CA ALA A 117 9.96 -5.70 7.96
C ALA A 117 10.97 -4.53 7.86
N ARG A 118 11.09 -3.92 6.68
CA ARG A 118 12.14 -2.94 6.37
C ARG A 118 11.69 -1.49 6.46
N MET A 119 10.41 -1.23 6.16
CA MET A 119 9.92 0.15 6.08
C MET A 119 9.53 0.69 7.47
N PRO A 120 9.68 2.00 7.70
CA PRO A 120 9.29 2.64 8.95
C PRO A 120 7.76 2.74 9.03
N LEU A 121 7.11 1.69 9.55
CA LEU A 121 5.67 1.63 9.68
C LEU A 121 5.16 2.60 10.74
N GLU A 122 4.14 3.35 10.40
CA GLU A 122 3.41 4.22 11.31
C GLU A 122 1.92 4.21 10.98
N GLU A 123 1.07 4.60 11.93
CA GLU A 123 -0.35 4.85 11.70
C GLU A 123 -0.59 6.34 11.47
N ARG A 124 -1.34 6.67 10.41
CA ARG A 124 -1.78 8.02 10.08
C ARG A 124 -3.29 8.08 9.91
N VAL A 125 -3.92 9.02 10.58
CA VAL A 125 -5.34 9.25 10.39
C VAL A 125 -5.54 10.27 9.27
N TYR A 126 -5.92 9.80 8.09
CA TYR A 126 -6.08 10.65 6.92
C TYR A 126 -7.53 10.74 6.45
N ARG A 127 -7.89 11.91 5.89
CA ARG A 127 -9.09 12.07 5.08
C ARG A 127 -8.89 11.39 3.73
N LEU A 128 -9.96 10.81 3.20
CA LEU A 128 -10.05 10.38 1.82
C LEU A 128 -11.28 11.04 1.20
N ARG A 129 -11.11 11.71 0.06
CA ARG A 129 -12.16 12.38 -0.68
C ARG A 129 -12.30 11.76 -2.07
N CYS A 130 -13.44 11.15 -2.33
CA CYS A 130 -13.75 10.65 -3.67
C CYS A 130 -14.23 11.79 -4.58
N VAL A 131 -13.88 11.73 -5.86
CA VAL A 131 -14.40 12.66 -6.86
C VAL A 131 -15.94 12.65 -6.92
N GLU A 132 -16.59 11.55 -6.54
CA GLU A 132 -18.04 11.38 -6.45
C GLU A 132 -18.69 12.09 -5.23
N ALA A 133 -18.00 13.03 -4.62
CA ALA A 133 -18.49 13.87 -3.52
C ALA A 133 -18.87 13.10 -2.24
N TRP A 134 -18.17 12.03 -1.91
CA TRP A 134 -18.23 11.40 -0.59
C TRP A 134 -16.84 11.33 0.04
N ALA A 135 -16.80 11.25 1.36
CA ALA A 135 -15.55 11.28 2.13
C ALA A 135 -15.58 10.33 3.31
N MET A 136 -14.40 9.96 3.77
CA MET A 136 -14.18 9.19 4.98
C MET A 136 -12.87 9.60 5.66
N VAL A 137 -12.73 9.25 6.93
CA VAL A 137 -11.51 9.44 7.72
C VAL A 137 -11.06 8.07 8.20
N VAL A 138 -9.85 7.68 7.85
CA VAL A 138 -9.37 6.31 8.06
C VAL A 138 -8.02 6.30 8.76
N PRO A 139 -7.85 5.49 9.81
CA PRO A 139 -6.55 5.22 10.41
C PRO A 139 -5.81 4.19 9.55
N TRP A 140 -4.96 4.70 8.68
CA TRP A 140 -4.13 3.90 7.79
C TRP A 140 -2.81 3.52 8.47
N THR A 141 -2.39 2.27 8.35
CA THR A 141 -1.03 1.84 8.70
C THR A 141 -0.22 1.65 7.43
N GLY A 142 1.00 2.16 7.45
CA GLY A 142 1.87 2.10 6.28
C GLY A 142 3.19 2.82 6.51
N PHE A 143 3.81 3.27 5.42
CA PHE A 143 5.08 3.98 5.45
C PHE A 143 5.12 5.11 4.41
N PRO A 144 5.92 6.17 4.64
CA PRO A 144 6.12 7.22 3.65
C PRO A 144 6.70 6.66 2.35
N LEU A 145 6.17 7.04 1.19
CA LEU A 145 6.73 6.62 -0.10
C LEU A 145 8.20 7.07 -0.24
N SER A 146 8.58 8.19 0.36
CA SER A 146 9.96 8.68 0.39
C SER A 146 10.94 7.67 1.00
N ALA A 147 10.52 6.83 1.95
CA ALA A 147 11.38 5.79 2.51
C ALA A 147 11.72 4.70 1.46
N LEU A 148 10.76 4.30 0.64
CA LEU A 148 11.01 3.39 -0.47
C LEU A 148 11.88 4.04 -1.55
N LEU A 149 11.61 5.32 -1.88
CA LEU A 149 12.43 6.06 -2.83
C LEU A 149 13.89 6.17 -2.38
N ALA A 150 14.14 6.36 -1.08
CA ALA A 150 15.48 6.39 -0.52
C ALA A 150 16.25 5.06 -0.71
N GLU A 151 15.56 3.90 -0.66
CA GLU A 151 16.19 2.61 -0.94
C GLU A 151 16.51 2.39 -2.42
N VAL A 152 15.57 2.74 -3.30
CA VAL A 152 15.72 2.47 -4.75
C VAL A 152 16.52 3.55 -5.48
N LYS A 153 16.70 4.70 -4.86
CA LYS A 153 17.49 5.84 -5.35
C LYS A 153 17.09 6.27 -6.78
N PRO A 154 16.09 7.13 -6.91
CA PRO A 154 15.68 7.67 -8.21
C PRO A 154 16.85 8.34 -8.93
N LEU A 155 17.00 8.08 -10.23
CA LEU A 155 17.93 8.82 -11.07
C LEU A 155 17.51 10.30 -11.15
N SER A 156 18.46 11.22 -11.29
CA SER A 156 18.20 12.67 -11.36
C SER A 156 17.30 13.09 -12.54
N SER A 157 17.21 12.25 -13.56
CA SER A 157 16.34 12.44 -14.73
C SER A 157 14.91 11.92 -14.51
N ALA A 158 14.63 11.14 -13.45
CA ALA A 158 13.28 10.69 -13.13
C ALA A 158 12.38 11.89 -12.79
N ARG A 159 11.19 11.95 -13.40
CA ARG A 159 10.20 13.01 -13.22
C ARG A 159 8.90 12.52 -12.60
N TYR A 160 8.56 11.27 -12.83
CA TYR A 160 7.27 10.69 -12.45
C TYR A 160 7.43 9.31 -11.83
N VAL A 161 6.50 8.98 -10.94
CA VAL A 161 6.30 7.65 -10.37
C VAL A 161 4.97 7.11 -10.85
N VAL A 162 4.98 5.91 -11.40
CA VAL A 162 3.81 5.23 -11.98
C VAL A 162 3.50 3.99 -11.16
N PHE A 163 2.24 3.81 -10.81
CA PHE A 163 1.73 2.67 -10.05
C PHE A 163 0.80 1.85 -10.92
N GLN A 164 0.95 0.53 -10.92
CA GLN A 164 0.04 -0.38 -11.61
C GLN A 164 -0.59 -1.36 -10.63
N THR A 165 -1.91 -1.50 -10.77
CA THR A 165 -2.72 -2.48 -10.05
C THR A 165 -2.52 -3.87 -10.65
N ALA A 166 -2.65 -4.91 -9.82
CA ALA A 166 -2.64 -6.31 -10.26
C ALA A 166 -3.75 -6.58 -11.28
N THR A 167 -3.45 -7.48 -12.22
CA THR A 167 -4.39 -7.95 -13.24
C THR A 167 -4.58 -9.45 -13.05
N LEU A 168 -5.63 -9.86 -12.33
CA LEU A 168 -5.93 -11.24 -11.95
C LEU A 168 -7.30 -11.67 -12.52
N PRO A 169 -7.42 -12.02 -13.83
CA PRO A 169 -8.71 -12.27 -14.48
C PRO A 169 -9.55 -13.37 -13.84
N SER A 170 -8.92 -14.35 -13.18
CA SER A 170 -9.60 -15.44 -12.48
C SER A 170 -10.40 -14.99 -11.25
N VAL A 171 -10.04 -13.86 -10.65
CA VAL A 171 -10.67 -13.35 -9.42
C VAL A 171 -11.21 -11.93 -9.54
N MET A 172 -10.83 -11.19 -10.57
CA MET A 172 -11.21 -9.81 -10.84
C MET A 172 -12.19 -9.74 -12.03
N PRO A 173 -13.50 -9.93 -11.83
CA PRO A 173 -14.46 -10.03 -12.92
C PRO A 173 -14.62 -8.74 -13.75
N GLY A 174 -14.29 -7.57 -13.19
CA GLY A 174 -14.33 -6.29 -13.90
C GLY A 174 -13.34 -6.19 -15.05
N LEU A 175 -12.26 -6.97 -15.02
CA LEU A 175 -11.26 -7.02 -16.10
C LEU A 175 -11.83 -7.56 -17.42
N ARG A 176 -13.00 -8.21 -17.41
CA ARG A 176 -13.70 -8.64 -18.63
C ARG A 176 -14.29 -7.47 -19.42
N GLN A 177 -14.37 -6.29 -18.82
CA GLN A 177 -14.85 -5.08 -19.50
C GLN A 177 -13.73 -4.51 -20.37
N SER A 178 -13.71 -4.91 -21.66
CA SER A 178 -12.62 -4.63 -22.60
C SER A 178 -12.50 -3.16 -23.02
N TRP A 179 -13.53 -2.33 -22.78
CA TRP A 179 -13.48 -0.88 -23.04
C TRP A 179 -12.66 -0.10 -22.01
N TYR A 180 -12.34 -0.69 -20.85
CA TYR A 180 -11.41 -0.10 -19.90
C TYR A 180 -9.96 -0.37 -20.29
N PRO A 181 -9.08 0.62 -20.21
CA PRO A 181 -7.66 0.50 -20.59
C PRO A 181 -6.81 -0.17 -19.49
N TRP A 182 -7.15 -1.41 -19.14
CA TRP A 182 -6.40 -2.19 -18.14
C TRP A 182 -4.91 -2.34 -18.48
N PRO A 183 -4.00 -2.44 -17.51
CA PRO A 183 -4.23 -2.40 -16.07
C PRO A 183 -4.56 -1.01 -15.56
N TYR A 184 -5.21 -0.91 -14.40
CA TYR A 184 -5.40 0.37 -13.73
C TYR A 184 -4.03 0.97 -13.43
N THR A 185 -3.80 2.16 -13.96
CA THR A 185 -2.52 2.85 -13.89
C THR A 185 -2.74 4.26 -13.37
N GLU A 186 -1.97 4.63 -12.36
CA GLU A 186 -1.92 5.98 -11.83
C GLU A 186 -0.48 6.47 -11.73
N GLY A 187 -0.32 7.78 -11.62
CA GLY A 187 0.98 8.37 -11.44
C GLY A 187 0.94 9.71 -10.74
N CYS A 188 2.10 10.10 -10.23
CA CYS A 188 2.35 11.42 -9.66
C CYS A 188 3.74 11.89 -10.06
N THR A 189 4.04 13.16 -9.83
CA THR A 189 5.40 13.68 -10.01
C THR A 189 6.33 13.13 -8.92
N ILE A 190 7.65 13.15 -9.19
CA ILE A 190 8.64 12.75 -8.18
C ILE A 190 8.58 13.67 -6.95
N ALA A 191 8.27 14.96 -7.13
CA ALA A 191 8.10 15.90 -6.02
C ALA A 191 6.89 15.53 -5.15
N GLU A 192 5.76 15.17 -5.76
CA GLU A 192 4.60 14.66 -5.02
C GLU A 192 4.88 13.33 -4.33
N ALA A 193 5.60 12.42 -5.00
CA ALA A 193 5.97 11.13 -4.42
C ALA A 193 6.91 11.26 -3.21
N ALA A 194 7.81 12.23 -3.23
CA ALA A 194 8.73 12.53 -2.14
C ALA A 194 8.10 13.34 -1.00
N ASN A 195 6.91 13.94 -1.23
CA ASN A 195 6.21 14.71 -0.19
C ASN A 195 5.86 13.82 1.01
N GLU A 196 6.00 14.40 2.21
CA GLU A 196 5.77 13.68 3.47
C GLU A 196 4.39 13.01 3.58
N LEU A 197 3.35 13.53 2.94
CA LEU A 197 2.00 12.98 2.97
C LEU A 197 1.80 11.77 2.04
N SER A 198 2.68 11.56 1.06
CA SER A 198 2.59 10.41 0.14
C SER A 198 2.88 9.11 0.88
N PHE A 199 1.90 8.20 0.91
CA PHE A 199 1.89 7.09 1.84
C PHE A 199 1.57 5.76 1.15
N MET A 200 2.40 4.76 1.42
CA MET A 200 2.17 3.37 1.01
C MET A 200 1.45 2.66 2.15
N VAL A 201 0.21 2.32 1.94
CA VAL A 201 -0.69 1.76 2.96
C VAL A 201 -0.68 0.24 2.90
N VAL A 202 -0.47 -0.41 4.02
CA VAL A 202 -0.47 -1.88 4.19
C VAL A 202 -1.46 -2.36 5.25
N GLY A 203 -2.12 -1.42 5.95
CA GLY A 203 -3.09 -1.73 6.99
C GLY A 203 -4.10 -0.61 7.21
N ALA A 204 -5.17 -0.94 7.91
CA ALA A 204 -6.18 -0.01 8.38
C ALA A 204 -6.80 -0.53 9.68
N TYR A 205 -7.15 0.37 10.60
CA TYR A 205 -7.75 0.01 11.90
C TYR A 205 -6.93 -1.01 12.70
N GLY A 206 -5.59 -0.93 12.62
CA GLY A 206 -4.69 -1.87 13.30
C GLY A 206 -4.67 -3.29 12.71
N LYS A 207 -5.26 -3.51 11.53
CA LYS A 207 -5.33 -4.80 10.83
C LYS A 207 -4.64 -4.70 9.47
N LEU A 208 -4.26 -5.84 8.89
CA LEU A 208 -3.79 -5.89 7.50
C LEU A 208 -4.85 -5.29 6.56
N LEU A 209 -4.39 -4.61 5.54
CA LEU A 209 -5.27 -3.95 4.57
C LEU A 209 -6.12 -4.99 3.83
N PRO A 210 -7.46 -4.94 3.96
CA PRO A 210 -8.30 -5.94 3.31
C PRO A 210 -8.35 -5.75 1.79
N PRO A 211 -8.63 -6.82 1.04
CA PRO A 211 -8.59 -6.81 -0.44
C PRO A 211 -9.42 -5.69 -1.05
N GLN A 212 -10.67 -5.50 -0.60
CA GLN A 212 -11.59 -4.48 -1.13
C GLN A 212 -11.09 -3.05 -0.93
N ASN A 213 -10.20 -2.81 0.02
CA ASN A 213 -9.57 -1.52 0.25
C ASN A 213 -8.24 -1.35 -0.52
N GLY A 214 -7.88 -2.33 -1.36
CA GLY A 214 -6.67 -2.31 -2.16
C GLY A 214 -5.47 -2.99 -1.51
N GLY A 215 -5.72 -3.97 -0.60
CA GLY A 215 -4.67 -4.81 -0.03
C GLY A 215 -3.94 -5.65 -1.08
N PRO A 216 -2.74 -6.19 -0.74
CA PRO A 216 -2.04 -5.98 0.53
C PRO A 216 -1.32 -4.63 0.62
N ILE A 217 -1.23 -3.85 -0.47
CA ILE A 217 -0.56 -2.56 -0.50
C ILE A 217 -1.23 -1.62 -1.50
N ARG A 218 -1.52 -0.40 -1.06
CA ARG A 218 -2.04 0.67 -1.91
C ARG A 218 -1.28 1.98 -1.71
N PHE A 219 -1.36 2.85 -2.70
CA PHE A 219 -0.88 4.22 -2.61
C PHE A 219 -1.98 5.16 -2.12
N HIS A 220 -1.61 6.19 -1.34
CA HIS A 220 -2.53 7.22 -0.89
C HIS A 220 -1.85 8.59 -0.82
N GLN A 221 -2.49 9.58 -1.44
CA GLN A 221 -2.19 11.01 -1.34
C GLN A 221 -3.46 11.69 -0.84
N PRO A 222 -3.54 12.10 0.43
CA PRO A 222 -4.78 12.53 1.05
C PRO A 222 -5.34 13.85 0.50
N TRP A 223 -4.52 14.66 -0.16
CA TRP A 223 -4.94 15.94 -0.78
C TRP A 223 -5.52 15.81 -2.19
N LYS A 224 -5.46 14.60 -2.77
CA LYS A 224 -5.98 14.29 -4.11
C LYS A 224 -7.29 13.52 -4.04
N TYR A 225 -8.07 13.59 -5.11
CA TYR A 225 -9.24 12.73 -5.26
C TYR A 225 -8.85 11.25 -5.22
N GLY A 226 -9.69 10.44 -4.58
CA GLY A 226 -9.40 9.05 -4.25
C GLY A 226 -9.09 8.13 -5.43
N PHE A 227 -9.45 8.49 -6.65
CA PHE A 227 -9.10 7.69 -7.83
C PHE A 227 -7.58 7.71 -8.13
N LYS A 228 -6.85 8.71 -7.63
CA LYS A 228 -5.38 8.75 -7.74
C LYS A 228 -4.67 7.68 -6.90
N ALA A 229 -5.40 7.02 -6.00
CA ALA A 229 -4.84 6.00 -5.13
C ALA A 229 -4.81 4.63 -5.82
N GLY A 230 -3.70 4.25 -6.40
CA GLY A 230 -3.47 2.88 -6.91
C GLY A 230 -3.68 1.83 -5.83
N LYS A 231 -4.40 0.74 -6.15
CA LYS A 231 -4.76 -0.35 -5.23
C LYS A 231 -4.05 -1.62 -5.63
N SER A 232 -3.80 -2.52 -4.66
CA SER A 232 -3.21 -3.84 -4.92
C SER A 232 -2.05 -3.76 -5.90
N ILE A 233 -1.07 -2.92 -5.56
CA ILE A 233 0.03 -2.52 -6.43
C ILE A 233 0.97 -3.68 -6.65
N VAL A 234 1.34 -3.92 -7.91
CA VAL A 234 2.34 -4.91 -8.32
C VAL A 234 3.55 -4.28 -9.01
N THR A 235 3.44 -3.04 -9.50
CA THR A 235 4.56 -2.33 -10.12
C THR A 235 4.60 -0.88 -9.70
N ILE A 236 5.78 -0.41 -9.34
CA ILE A 236 6.12 0.99 -9.15
C ILE A 236 7.26 1.30 -10.13
N ARG A 237 7.02 2.15 -11.12
CA ARG A 237 8.00 2.49 -12.14
C ARG A 237 8.32 3.97 -12.14
N LEU A 238 9.60 4.31 -12.10
CA LEU A 238 10.07 5.67 -12.23
C LEU A 238 10.41 5.96 -13.71
N THR A 239 10.04 7.15 -14.20
CA THR A 239 10.18 7.53 -15.60
C THR A 239 10.33 9.04 -15.75
N ASP A 240 10.88 9.49 -16.87
CA ASP A 240 10.89 10.89 -17.31
C ASP A 240 9.63 11.29 -18.10
N GLN A 241 8.84 10.30 -18.55
CA GLN A 241 7.62 10.51 -19.33
C GLN A 241 6.40 10.65 -18.42
N ARG A 242 5.59 11.71 -18.61
CA ARG A 242 4.33 11.88 -17.89
C ARG A 242 3.38 10.73 -18.23
N PRO A 243 2.95 9.93 -17.24
CA PRO A 243 1.96 8.89 -17.49
C PRO A 243 0.59 9.51 -17.79
N VAL A 244 -0.16 8.84 -18.65
CA VAL A 244 -1.59 9.07 -18.80
C VAL A 244 -2.31 8.12 -17.86
N SER A 245 -3.07 8.65 -16.90
CA SER A 245 -3.73 7.84 -15.88
C SER A 245 -4.96 7.10 -16.44
N PHE A 246 -5.45 6.10 -15.70
CA PHE A 246 -6.56 5.26 -16.13
C PHE A 246 -7.80 6.10 -16.51
N TRP A 247 -8.25 6.99 -15.62
CA TRP A 247 -9.43 7.82 -15.87
C TRP A 247 -9.18 8.90 -16.91
N GLU A 248 -7.98 9.46 -16.98
CA GLU A 248 -7.59 10.39 -18.03
C GLU A 248 -7.69 9.75 -19.43
N LYS A 249 -7.34 8.47 -19.57
CA LYS A 249 -7.49 7.72 -20.83
C LYS A 249 -8.96 7.52 -21.23
N ILE A 250 -9.83 7.31 -20.22
CA ILE A 250 -11.26 7.05 -20.48
C ILE A 250 -12.00 8.33 -20.79
N GLN A 251 -11.73 9.40 -20.03
CA GLN A 251 -12.52 10.62 -20.09
C GLN A 251 -11.69 11.84 -19.67
N SER A 252 -10.77 12.25 -20.53
CA SER A 252 -9.84 13.37 -20.29
C SER A 252 -10.53 14.72 -20.05
N GLN A 253 -11.79 14.87 -20.46
CA GLN A 253 -12.58 16.08 -20.18
C GLN A 253 -12.98 16.19 -18.70
N GLU A 254 -13.13 15.08 -18.01
CA GLU A 254 -13.58 15.03 -16.61
C GLU A 254 -12.42 14.76 -15.64
N TYR A 255 -11.40 14.01 -16.07
CA TYR A 255 -10.29 13.54 -15.21
C TYR A 255 -8.94 13.95 -15.76
N GLY A 256 -8.10 14.50 -14.92
CA GLY A 256 -6.74 14.91 -15.26
C GLY A 256 -5.66 14.21 -14.45
N PHE A 257 -4.43 14.56 -14.76
CA PHE A 257 -3.25 13.99 -14.10
C PHE A 257 -3.13 14.40 -12.63
N TRP A 258 -3.36 15.69 -12.32
CA TRP A 258 -3.12 16.23 -10.98
C TRP A 258 -4.21 15.87 -9.99
N ALA A 259 -5.45 16.10 -10.33
CA ALA A 259 -6.64 15.74 -9.56
C ALA A 259 -6.58 16.13 -8.07
N ASN A 260 -6.10 17.32 -7.78
CA ASN A 260 -6.12 17.86 -6.42
C ASN A 260 -7.55 18.25 -6.02
N VAL A 261 -7.90 18.07 -4.76
CA VAL A 261 -9.23 18.44 -4.27
C VAL A 261 -9.39 19.95 -4.21
N ASN A 262 -10.41 20.48 -4.92
CA ASN A 262 -10.77 21.90 -4.88
C ASN A 262 -12.30 22.07 -4.87
N PRO A 263 -12.88 22.64 -3.78
CA PRO A 263 -14.32 22.88 -3.69
C PRO A 263 -14.86 23.90 -4.72
N ALA A 264 -14.01 24.81 -5.22
CA ALA A 264 -14.40 25.87 -6.16
C ALA A 264 -14.43 25.39 -7.63
N VAL A 265 -13.88 24.21 -7.93
CA VAL A 265 -13.84 23.65 -9.29
C VAL A 265 -14.79 22.46 -9.36
N PRO A 266 -15.97 22.60 -9.98
CA PRO A 266 -16.93 21.52 -10.08
C PRO A 266 -16.46 20.42 -11.02
N HIS A 267 -16.90 19.19 -10.78
CA HIS A 267 -16.92 18.16 -11.81
C HIS A 267 -17.95 18.53 -12.88
N PRO A 268 -17.77 18.19 -14.16
CA PRO A 268 -18.75 18.55 -15.20
C PRO A 268 -20.19 18.11 -14.92
N ARG A 269 -20.38 17.08 -14.09
CA ARG A 269 -21.70 16.50 -13.79
C ARG A 269 -22.25 16.81 -12.39
N TRP A 270 -21.40 17.30 -11.45
CA TRP A 270 -21.82 17.62 -10.08
C TRP A 270 -20.90 18.65 -9.42
N SER A 271 -21.40 19.24 -8.32
CA SER A 271 -20.62 20.16 -7.49
C SER A 271 -19.59 19.44 -6.64
N GLN A 272 -18.43 20.06 -6.42
CA GLN A 272 -17.40 19.62 -5.49
C GLN A 272 -17.37 20.45 -4.20
N ALA A 273 -18.29 21.43 -4.05
CA ALA A 273 -18.29 22.34 -2.91
C ALA A 273 -18.57 21.65 -1.55
N GLN A 274 -19.30 20.54 -1.61
CA GLN A 274 -19.68 19.77 -0.40
C GLN A 274 -19.33 18.31 -0.59
N GLU A 275 -19.25 17.60 0.53
CA GLU A 275 -19.00 16.17 0.57
C GLU A 275 -19.87 15.48 1.63
N ARG A 276 -20.36 14.29 1.29
CA ARG A 276 -21.15 13.44 2.17
C ARG A 276 -20.23 12.49 2.93
N MET A 277 -20.24 12.57 4.27
CA MET A 277 -19.47 11.68 5.12
C MET A 277 -20.07 10.28 5.11
N LEU A 278 -19.25 9.25 4.86
CA LEU A 278 -19.68 7.85 4.99
C LEU A 278 -20.00 7.52 6.45
N GLY A 279 -21.04 6.73 6.65
CA GLY A 279 -21.54 6.30 7.95
C GLY A 279 -22.58 7.27 8.52
N THR A 280 -22.26 8.53 8.74
CA THR A 280 -23.21 9.52 9.28
C THR A 280 -24.16 10.05 8.22
N GLY A 281 -23.77 10.08 6.95
CA GLY A 281 -24.51 10.72 5.86
C GLY A 281 -24.49 12.25 5.92
N GLU A 282 -23.82 12.85 6.89
CA GLU A 282 -23.69 14.28 7.05
C GLU A 282 -23.03 14.92 5.83
N THR A 283 -23.57 16.05 5.39
CA THR A 283 -22.98 16.86 4.31
C THR A 283 -22.19 18.02 4.93
N VAL A 284 -20.92 18.10 4.58
CA VAL A 284 -19.99 19.11 5.11
C VAL A 284 -19.27 19.82 3.97
N PRO A 285 -18.76 21.05 4.18
CA PRO A 285 -17.95 21.74 3.18
C PRO A 285 -16.69 20.92 2.84
N THR A 286 -16.40 20.83 1.52
CA THR A 286 -15.12 20.29 1.03
C THR A 286 -14.01 21.31 1.29
N LEU A 287 -12.82 20.86 1.67
CA LEU A 287 -11.67 21.72 1.91
C LEU A 287 -10.70 21.68 0.72
N LEU A 288 -10.10 22.81 0.41
CA LEU A 288 -9.03 22.89 -0.59
C LEU A 288 -7.89 21.93 -0.22
N PHE A 289 -7.37 21.19 -1.19
CA PHE A 289 -6.41 20.10 -0.96
C PHE A 289 -6.88 19.10 0.12
N ASN A 290 -8.20 18.91 0.24
CA ASN A 290 -8.80 18.08 1.29
C ASN A 290 -8.37 18.48 2.71
N GLY A 291 -7.99 19.76 2.90
CA GLY A 291 -7.51 20.31 4.16
C GLY A 291 -6.03 20.09 4.46
N TYR A 292 -5.23 19.72 3.46
CA TYR A 292 -3.77 19.49 3.58
C TYR A 292 -2.93 20.57 2.88
N GLY A 293 -3.51 21.74 2.61
CA GLY A 293 -2.84 22.83 1.87
C GLY A 293 -1.48 23.24 2.45
N GLU A 294 -1.36 23.29 3.78
CA GLU A 294 -0.10 23.67 4.46
C GLU A 294 1.08 22.74 4.12
N PHE A 295 0.82 21.49 3.72
CA PHE A 295 1.86 20.51 3.39
C PHE A 295 2.18 20.43 1.90
N VAL A 296 1.29 20.93 1.03
CA VAL A 296 1.36 20.60 -0.40
C VAL A 296 1.19 21.79 -1.35
N ALA A 297 0.68 22.95 -0.89
CA ALA A 297 0.39 24.08 -1.76
C ALA A 297 1.62 24.54 -2.55
N ASP A 298 2.79 24.51 -1.93
CA ASP A 298 4.06 24.93 -2.53
C ASP A 298 4.48 24.07 -3.73
N LEU A 299 4.04 22.81 -3.79
CA LEU A 299 4.31 21.91 -4.94
C LEU A 299 3.73 22.46 -6.24
N TYR A 300 2.74 23.36 -6.18
CA TYR A 300 1.94 23.80 -7.32
C TYR A 300 2.15 25.29 -7.66
N THR A 301 3.01 26.01 -6.95
CA THR A 301 3.20 27.48 -7.10
C THR A 301 3.62 27.92 -8.50
N ASN A 302 4.32 27.07 -9.25
CA ASN A 302 4.80 27.36 -10.60
C ASN A 302 4.01 26.65 -11.70
N LEU A 303 2.83 26.08 -11.36
CA LEU A 303 2.04 25.24 -12.25
C LEU A 303 0.67 25.85 -12.59
N GLN A 304 0.53 27.19 -12.58
CA GLN A 304 -0.75 27.89 -12.79
C GLN A 304 -1.38 27.65 -14.18
N ARG A 305 -0.58 27.16 -15.14
CA ARG A 305 -1.05 26.80 -16.49
C ARG A 305 -1.55 25.36 -16.59
N GLU A 306 -1.30 24.56 -15.56
CA GLU A 306 -1.69 23.16 -15.51
C GLU A 306 -3.14 23.01 -15.03
N ARG A 307 -3.80 21.94 -15.46
CA ARG A 307 -5.14 21.55 -14.99
C ARG A 307 -5.04 20.83 -13.64
N LEU A 308 -4.85 21.59 -12.56
CA LEU A 308 -4.50 21.07 -11.23
C LEU A 308 -5.65 20.33 -10.50
N TRP A 309 -6.91 20.55 -10.92
CA TRP A 309 -8.09 20.29 -10.09
C TRP A 309 -9.02 19.21 -10.63
N ALA A 310 -8.63 18.51 -11.66
CA ALA A 310 -9.50 17.50 -12.28
C ALA A 310 -8.78 16.18 -12.51
#